data_b857026d50aeafb090f58f9091371914
#
_entry.id   b857026d50aeafb090f58f9091371914
#
_cell.length_a   1.000
_cell.length_b   1.000
_cell.length_c   1.000
_cell.angle_alpha   90.00
_cell.angle_beta   90.00
_cell.angle_gamma   90.00
#
_symmetry.space_group_name_H-M   'P 1'
#
loop_
_entity.id
_entity.type
_entity.pdbx_description
1 polymer ?
#
loop_
_entity_poly.entity_id
_entity_poly.type
_entity_poly.pdbx_seq_one_letter_code
_entity_poly.pdbx_strand_id
1 'polypeptide(L)'
;RSDARSALNADTSRSMTYRSTYRMDPKLAFRFLGETFSVLPQSISFNVLYADNLVRSYYRLNPDTSFSFSESGSQHRKTLNPGFSVTYAPHRTVSTTYEFSQNRDSVTARGRFGEEVGRNQNLNATFTEDLRLFKPRLSFNTSYTEDYRFEIRRSDDVRNVSNVARYGIDGTVNVVGIVKFFTRLRDETKDSLAATGSPSWIAKQIEGFIEKLQNPSLSWTRQRSSNYLNVLKRPSIKYQFGLVDSIPREDVAVGSYPGRGTTDSYSATTGYNHKSLSISGGYNANINRTFAYGNIETRTQSVSYPNANLRLLRLESLPFLKKYTHSSSINTMFNQSFERRFQDTTLQSDSKTLSFTPLIGWQTNWVRGISSTIEINYTDINSIDYQAGFELASRSLTRGASVDLAYTFSAPRGLGLPFLKGVKFTSSLALNMGVSYNRSTNYSANLSDPIYDSSVLQGDIGLSYNFSSSITGGANFSYSQNKESVRNQDSKRVGVNIWTNINF
;
A
#
# COMPACT_ATOMS: atom_id res chain seq x y z
N ARG A 1 -10.72 33.59 -32.07
CA ARG A 1 -10.62 32.39 -32.93
C ARG A 1 -9.33 31.69 -32.56
N SER A 2 -9.39 30.60 -31.82
CA SER A 2 -8.25 29.75 -31.56
C SER A 2 -8.09 28.82 -32.75
N ASP A 3 -7.00 29.00 -33.53
CA ASP A 3 -6.60 28.07 -34.54
C ASP A 3 -6.23 26.72 -33.93
N ALA A 4 -7.15 25.79 -33.99
CA ALA A 4 -6.88 24.39 -33.65
C ALA A 4 -5.97 23.82 -34.71
N ARG A 5 -4.65 23.88 -34.55
CA ARG A 5 -3.70 23.18 -35.38
C ARG A 5 -3.87 21.69 -35.14
N SER A 6 -4.39 20.98 -36.13
CA SER A 6 -4.45 19.52 -36.05
C SER A 6 -3.04 18.95 -36.22
N ALA A 7 -2.48 18.39 -35.12
CA ALA A 7 -1.22 17.66 -35.13
C ALA A 7 -1.51 16.17 -35.38
N LEU A 8 -0.72 15.55 -36.23
CA LEU A 8 -0.71 14.11 -36.46
C LEU A 8 0.62 13.55 -35.94
N ASN A 9 0.59 12.52 -35.10
CA ASN A 9 1.77 11.79 -34.70
C ASN A 9 1.75 10.40 -35.32
N ALA A 10 2.84 10.02 -35.98
CA ALA A 10 3.04 8.67 -36.48
C ALA A 10 4.16 8.00 -35.69
N ASP A 11 3.83 6.94 -34.99
CA ASP A 11 4.74 6.18 -34.14
C ASP A 11 5.07 4.84 -34.80
N THR A 12 6.36 4.55 -34.91
CA THR A 12 6.84 3.23 -35.31
C THR A 12 7.69 2.69 -34.15
N SER A 13 7.27 1.56 -33.57
CA SER A 13 8.02 0.93 -32.49
C SER A 13 8.38 -0.51 -32.86
N ARG A 14 9.62 -0.89 -32.59
CA ARG A 14 10.10 -2.28 -32.63
C ARG A 14 10.74 -2.60 -31.31
N SER A 15 10.38 -3.73 -30.71
CA SER A 15 11.03 -4.22 -29.52
C SER A 15 11.41 -5.69 -29.69
N MET A 16 12.59 -6.05 -29.21
CA MET A 16 13.07 -7.42 -29.16
C MET A 16 13.59 -7.68 -27.75
N THR A 17 13.10 -8.73 -27.12
CA THR A 17 13.55 -9.16 -25.79
C THR A 17 14.20 -10.53 -25.91
N TYR A 18 15.44 -10.62 -25.49
CA TYR A 18 16.13 -11.89 -25.29
C TYR A 18 16.28 -12.16 -23.81
N ARG A 19 15.86 -13.33 -23.34
CA ARG A 19 16.04 -13.77 -21.96
C ARG A 19 16.63 -15.18 -21.96
N SER A 20 17.69 -15.38 -21.20
CA SER A 20 18.27 -16.69 -20.94
C SER A 20 18.41 -16.86 -19.42
N THR A 21 18.00 -18.00 -18.90
CA THR A 21 18.18 -18.35 -17.49
C THR A 21 18.92 -19.65 -17.38
N TYR A 22 20.05 -19.59 -16.71
CA TYR A 22 20.84 -20.75 -16.38
C TYR A 22 20.63 -21.12 -14.91
N ARG A 23 20.10 -22.32 -14.67
CA ARG A 23 19.93 -22.86 -13.32
C ARG A 23 21.12 -23.79 -13.03
N MET A 24 21.74 -23.55 -11.90
CA MET A 24 22.85 -24.40 -11.43
C MET A 24 22.32 -25.36 -10.38
N ASP A 25 22.70 -26.64 -10.51
CA ASP A 25 22.51 -27.61 -9.44
C ASP A 25 23.62 -27.37 -8.41
N PRO A 26 23.35 -26.98 -7.17
CA PRO A 26 24.36 -26.62 -6.19
C PRO A 26 25.03 -27.83 -5.58
N LYS A 27 25.59 -28.74 -6.42
CA LYS A 27 26.34 -29.93 -5.94
C LYS A 27 27.66 -29.56 -5.28
N LEU A 28 28.20 -28.36 -5.56
CA LEU A 28 29.36 -27.83 -4.86
C LEU A 28 28.91 -27.22 -3.54
N ALA A 29 28.85 -28.07 -2.53
CA ALA A 29 28.51 -27.68 -1.18
C ALA A 29 29.57 -28.22 -0.21
N PHE A 30 29.83 -27.45 0.84
CA PHE A 30 30.68 -27.88 1.95
C PHE A 30 29.90 -27.93 3.27
N ARG A 31 30.31 -28.79 4.17
CA ARG A 31 29.74 -28.86 5.52
C ARG A 31 30.60 -28.08 6.49
N PHE A 32 29.94 -27.18 7.24
CA PHE A 32 30.54 -26.42 8.31
C PHE A 32 29.59 -26.40 9.52
N LEU A 33 30.07 -26.78 10.69
CA LEU A 33 29.27 -26.90 11.93
C LEU A 33 28.01 -27.76 11.79
N GLY A 34 28.05 -28.81 10.93
CA GLY A 34 26.93 -29.72 10.73
C GLY A 34 25.92 -29.24 9.66
N GLU A 35 26.00 -28.01 9.22
CA GLU A 35 25.14 -27.41 8.18
C GLU A 35 25.81 -27.43 6.81
N THR A 36 25.01 -27.46 5.75
CA THR A 36 25.46 -27.51 4.36
C THR A 36 25.36 -26.13 3.71
N PHE A 37 26.50 -25.67 3.16
CA PHE A 37 26.59 -24.41 2.47
C PHE A 37 26.87 -24.62 0.97
N SER A 38 26.06 -23.97 0.12
CA SER A 38 26.26 -23.94 -1.32
C SER A 38 27.28 -22.88 -1.71
N VAL A 39 28.23 -23.23 -2.58
CA VAL A 39 29.20 -22.25 -3.11
C VAL A 39 28.69 -21.58 -4.38
N LEU A 40 27.84 -22.27 -5.15
CA LEU A 40 27.36 -21.81 -6.43
C LEU A 40 25.99 -21.09 -6.29
N PRO A 41 25.72 -20.07 -7.12
CA PRO A 41 24.40 -19.48 -7.21
C PRO A 41 23.37 -20.51 -7.73
N GLN A 42 22.12 -20.35 -7.30
CA GLN A 42 21.02 -21.22 -7.76
C GLN A 42 20.63 -20.91 -9.21
N SER A 43 20.70 -19.65 -9.60
CA SER A 43 20.41 -19.23 -10.98
C SER A 43 21.13 -17.94 -11.35
N ILE A 44 21.47 -17.86 -12.62
CA ILE A 44 21.93 -16.65 -13.28
C ILE A 44 21.02 -16.42 -14.48
N SER A 45 20.40 -15.26 -14.55
CA SER A 45 19.55 -14.86 -15.68
C SER A 45 20.19 -13.69 -16.39
N PHE A 46 20.23 -13.74 -17.72
CA PHE A 46 20.62 -12.65 -18.57
C PHE A 46 19.41 -12.18 -19.36
N ASN A 47 19.20 -10.88 -19.45
CA ASN A 47 18.19 -10.28 -20.27
C ASN A 47 18.77 -9.13 -21.09
N VAL A 48 18.34 -9.04 -22.33
CA VAL A 48 18.68 -7.92 -23.20
C VAL A 48 17.39 -7.46 -23.87
N LEU A 49 17.03 -6.21 -23.64
CA LEU A 49 15.91 -5.56 -24.31
C LEU A 49 16.48 -4.56 -25.33
N TYR A 50 16.13 -4.76 -26.57
CA TYR A 50 16.34 -3.77 -27.62
C TYR A 50 15.01 -3.11 -27.97
N ALA A 51 14.99 -1.78 -28.02
CA ALA A 51 13.83 -1.02 -28.47
C ALA A 51 14.28 0.07 -29.44
N ASP A 52 13.55 0.18 -30.55
CA ASP A 52 13.75 1.18 -31.61
C ASP A 52 12.41 1.89 -31.82
N ASN A 53 12.33 3.13 -31.35
CA ASN A 53 11.12 3.93 -31.40
C ASN A 53 11.39 5.19 -32.22
N LEU A 54 10.60 5.36 -33.26
CA LEU A 54 10.62 6.56 -34.11
C LEU A 54 9.26 7.24 -34.01
N VAL A 55 9.22 8.43 -33.42
CA VAL A 55 8.05 9.29 -33.36
C VAL A 55 8.24 10.42 -34.36
N ARG A 56 7.33 10.58 -35.31
CA ARG A 56 7.31 11.70 -36.22
C ARG A 56 6.07 12.53 -35.97
N SER A 57 6.27 13.82 -35.74
CA SER A 57 5.18 14.77 -35.57
C SER A 57 5.00 15.59 -36.83
N TYR A 58 3.76 15.70 -37.25
CA TYR A 58 3.37 16.44 -38.44
C TYR A 58 2.38 17.52 -38.09
N TYR A 59 2.44 18.66 -38.76
CA TYR A 59 1.42 19.70 -38.64
C TYR A 59 0.79 20.00 -40.04
N ARG A 60 -0.46 20.40 -40.02
CA ARG A 60 -1.19 20.77 -41.25
C ARG A 60 -0.83 22.20 -41.60
N LEU A 61 -0.31 22.40 -42.83
CA LEU A 61 0.13 23.71 -43.34
C LEU A 61 -1.01 24.64 -43.70
N ASN A 62 -2.16 24.12 -44.17
CA ASN A 62 -3.30 24.92 -44.60
C ASN A 62 -4.62 24.18 -44.35
N PRO A 63 -5.62 24.77 -43.67
CA PRO A 63 -6.91 24.11 -43.45
C PRO A 63 -7.77 23.96 -44.71
N ASP A 64 -7.52 24.74 -45.77
CA ASP A 64 -8.43 24.87 -46.91
C ASP A 64 -8.00 24.14 -48.20
N THR A 65 -6.81 23.60 -48.25
CA THR A 65 -6.34 22.87 -49.46
C THR A 65 -5.70 21.56 -49.09
N SER A 66 -6.18 20.49 -49.72
CA SER A 66 -5.64 19.11 -49.79
C SER A 66 -4.59 18.71 -48.75
N PHE A 67 -4.81 17.58 -48.15
CA PHE A 67 -4.05 16.80 -47.12
C PHE A 67 -2.51 16.86 -47.23
N SER A 68 -1.90 18.04 -47.16
CA SER A 68 -0.45 18.16 -47.02
C SER A 68 -0.06 18.38 -45.57
N PHE A 69 0.65 17.40 -45.02
CA PHE A 69 1.27 17.48 -43.71
C PHE A 69 2.76 17.76 -43.89
N SER A 70 3.30 18.70 -43.11
CA SER A 70 4.73 18.93 -43.03
C SER A 70 5.27 18.33 -41.71
N GLU A 71 6.39 17.65 -41.81
CA GLU A 71 7.06 17.10 -40.62
C GLU A 71 7.57 18.26 -39.76
N SER A 72 7.10 18.31 -38.51
CA SER A 72 7.50 19.34 -37.52
C SER A 72 8.69 18.90 -36.69
N GLY A 73 8.96 17.62 -36.63
CA GLY A 73 10.08 17.04 -35.92
C GLY A 73 10.00 15.53 -35.89
N SER A 74 11.14 14.90 -35.75
CA SER A 74 11.25 13.47 -35.50
C SER A 74 12.09 13.21 -34.25
N GLN A 75 11.60 12.32 -33.40
CA GLN A 75 12.33 11.78 -32.26
C GLN A 75 12.65 10.33 -32.54
N HIS A 76 13.92 10.02 -32.66
CA HIS A 76 14.40 8.66 -32.84
C HIS A 76 15.11 8.21 -31.56
N ARG A 77 14.61 7.18 -30.92
CA ARG A 77 15.17 6.60 -29.71
C ARG A 77 15.48 5.13 -29.93
N LYS A 78 16.75 4.80 -29.91
CA LYS A 78 17.24 3.43 -29.94
C LYS A 78 17.86 3.09 -28.61
N THR A 79 17.33 2.10 -27.90
CA THR A 79 17.85 1.69 -26.61
C THR A 79 18.25 0.22 -26.62
N LEU A 80 19.34 -0.09 -25.95
CA LEU A 80 19.80 -1.43 -25.66
C LEU A 80 19.96 -1.56 -24.16
N ASN A 81 19.16 -2.42 -23.54
CA ASN A 81 19.12 -2.58 -22.09
C ASN A 81 19.62 -3.98 -21.69
N PRO A 82 20.93 -4.19 -21.59
CA PRO A 82 21.49 -5.40 -21.02
C PRO A 82 21.28 -5.44 -19.53
N GLY A 83 20.94 -6.62 -19.03
CA GLY A 83 20.81 -6.85 -17.59
C GLY A 83 21.14 -8.27 -17.21
N PHE A 84 21.44 -8.48 -15.94
CA PHE A 84 21.57 -9.80 -15.37
C PHE A 84 21.01 -9.85 -13.95
N SER A 85 20.60 -11.02 -13.53
CA SER A 85 20.12 -11.29 -12.18
C SER A 85 20.78 -12.58 -11.68
N VAL A 86 21.23 -12.55 -10.43
CA VAL A 86 21.84 -13.70 -9.75
C VAL A 86 21.05 -13.98 -8.49
N THR A 87 20.56 -15.20 -8.36
CA THR A 87 19.96 -15.70 -7.11
C THR A 87 20.94 -16.65 -6.43
N TYR A 88 21.29 -16.33 -5.20
CA TYR A 88 22.24 -17.06 -4.40
C TYR A 88 21.69 -17.36 -3.02
N ALA A 89 21.58 -18.62 -2.68
CA ALA A 89 21.22 -19.08 -1.35
C ALA A 89 22.34 -19.98 -0.82
N PRO A 90 23.33 -19.40 -0.14
CA PRO A 90 24.44 -20.16 0.42
C PRO A 90 24.00 -21.18 1.47
N HIS A 91 22.93 -20.88 2.17
CA HIS A 91 22.34 -21.73 3.20
C HIS A 91 20.81 -21.63 3.14
N ARG A 92 20.09 -22.62 3.68
CA ARG A 92 18.61 -22.64 3.74
C ARG A 92 17.99 -21.41 4.40
N THR A 93 18.73 -20.79 5.31
CA THR A 93 18.30 -19.60 6.06
C THR A 93 18.66 -18.29 5.37
N VAL A 94 19.53 -18.31 4.37
CA VAL A 94 20.04 -17.11 3.68
C VAL A 94 19.63 -17.14 2.21
N SER A 95 18.99 -16.09 1.75
CA SER A 95 18.68 -15.89 0.33
C SER A 95 19.12 -14.51 -0.09
N THR A 96 19.79 -14.42 -1.23
CA THR A 96 20.28 -13.16 -1.80
C THR A 96 19.93 -13.12 -3.28
N THR A 97 19.42 -12.01 -3.76
CA THR A 97 19.20 -11.73 -5.18
C THR A 97 19.85 -10.41 -5.53
N TYR A 98 20.69 -10.44 -6.55
CA TYR A 98 21.29 -9.24 -7.13
C TYR A 98 20.81 -9.06 -8.56
N GLU A 99 20.34 -7.88 -8.89
CA GLU A 99 19.89 -7.51 -10.22
C GLU A 99 20.67 -6.27 -10.69
N PHE A 100 21.07 -6.32 -11.92
CA PHE A 100 21.78 -5.26 -12.59
C PHE A 100 21.18 -5.03 -13.98
N SER A 101 20.93 -3.78 -14.34
CA SER A 101 20.56 -3.40 -15.70
C SER A 101 21.17 -2.06 -16.10
N GLN A 102 21.48 -1.95 -17.37
CA GLN A 102 21.93 -0.69 -17.99
C GLN A 102 20.93 -0.27 -19.04
N ASN A 103 20.74 1.03 -19.19
CA ASN A 103 20.06 1.62 -20.33
C ASN A 103 21.15 2.29 -21.19
N ARG A 104 21.22 1.89 -22.48
CA ARG A 104 22.20 2.39 -23.44
C ARG A 104 21.47 3.01 -24.63
N ASP A 105 21.86 4.22 -24.97
CA ASP A 105 21.35 4.89 -26.19
C ASP A 105 22.31 4.63 -27.36
N SER A 106 21.78 4.08 -28.43
CA SER A 106 22.53 3.76 -29.64
C SER A 106 22.28 4.71 -30.81
N VAL A 107 21.45 5.74 -30.65
CA VAL A 107 21.20 6.74 -31.71
C VAL A 107 22.36 7.74 -31.81
N THR A 108 22.85 8.21 -30.65
CA THR A 108 23.84 9.28 -30.59
C THR A 108 25.28 8.78 -30.43
N ALA A 109 25.48 7.51 -30.19
CA ALA A 109 26.78 6.95 -29.84
C ALA A 109 27.59 6.50 -31.04
N ARG A 110 28.90 6.77 -31.01
CA ARG A 110 29.91 6.33 -31.99
C ARG A 110 30.32 4.85 -31.84
N GLY A 111 29.48 3.98 -31.28
CA GLY A 111 29.81 2.57 -31.08
C GLY A 111 28.66 1.62 -31.27
N ARG A 112 28.96 0.33 -31.58
CA ARG A 112 27.95 -0.71 -31.82
C ARG A 112 27.04 -0.98 -30.63
N PHE A 113 27.47 -0.71 -29.40
CA PHE A 113 26.72 -0.97 -28.17
C PHE A 113 26.06 0.28 -27.56
N GLY A 114 26.14 1.43 -28.21
CA GLY A 114 25.62 2.66 -27.70
C GLY A 114 26.34 3.17 -26.44
N GLU A 115 25.93 4.32 -25.92
CA GLU A 115 26.46 4.93 -24.73
C GLU A 115 25.57 4.66 -23.53
N GLU A 116 26.15 4.41 -22.33
CA GLU A 116 25.38 4.20 -21.12
C GLU A 116 24.69 5.50 -20.70
N VAL A 117 23.36 5.47 -20.61
CA VAL A 117 22.54 6.62 -20.22
C VAL A 117 21.81 6.40 -18.91
N GLY A 118 21.84 5.20 -18.41
CA GLY A 118 21.25 4.86 -17.13
C GLY A 118 21.73 3.51 -16.62
N ARG A 119 21.65 3.35 -15.30
CA ARG A 119 21.98 2.12 -14.61
C ARG A 119 21.05 1.91 -13.43
N ASN A 120 20.64 0.66 -13.25
CA ASN A 120 19.88 0.24 -12.07
C ASN A 120 20.56 -0.97 -11.44
N GLN A 121 20.65 -0.96 -10.11
CA GLN A 121 21.17 -2.09 -9.33
C GLN A 121 20.25 -2.32 -8.15
N ASN A 122 19.85 -3.56 -7.94
CA ASN A 122 19.05 -3.96 -6.80
C ASN A 122 19.75 -5.14 -6.10
N LEU A 123 19.89 -5.05 -4.80
CA LEU A 123 20.35 -6.16 -3.97
C LEU A 123 19.29 -6.41 -2.90
N ASN A 124 18.86 -7.64 -2.80
CA ASN A 124 17.97 -8.11 -1.76
C ASN A 124 18.65 -9.29 -1.05
N ALA A 125 18.82 -9.18 0.25
CA ALA A 125 19.35 -10.24 1.10
C ALA A 125 18.41 -10.45 2.28
N THR A 126 18.07 -11.72 2.54
CA THR A 126 17.23 -12.10 3.66
C THR A 126 17.90 -13.24 4.44
N PHE A 127 17.82 -13.15 5.75
CA PHE A 127 18.15 -14.23 6.68
C PHE A 127 16.91 -14.56 7.48
N THR A 128 16.53 -15.84 7.53
CA THR A 128 15.36 -16.31 8.29
C THR A 128 15.76 -17.58 9.04
N GLU A 129 15.56 -17.59 10.34
CA GLU A 129 15.81 -18.75 11.19
C GLU A 129 14.53 -19.14 11.95
N ASP A 130 14.33 -20.42 12.19
CA ASP A 130 13.21 -20.93 12.97
C ASP A 130 13.72 -21.44 14.32
N LEU A 131 13.83 -20.53 15.26
CA LEU A 131 14.10 -20.88 16.65
C LEU A 131 12.77 -21.25 17.33
N ARG A 132 12.79 -22.23 18.23
CA ARG A 132 11.55 -22.76 18.86
C ARG A 132 10.65 -21.69 19.47
N LEU A 133 11.25 -20.64 20.07
CA LEU A 133 10.55 -19.59 20.80
C LEU A 133 10.44 -18.29 20.01
N PHE A 134 11.27 -18.09 19.01
CA PHE A 134 11.34 -16.85 18.21
C PHE A 134 11.77 -17.17 16.78
N LYS A 135 11.12 -16.53 15.81
CA LYS A 135 11.43 -16.66 14.38
C LYS A 135 11.93 -15.34 13.82
N PRO A 136 13.25 -15.07 13.93
CA PRO A 136 13.83 -13.85 13.41
C PRO A 136 13.91 -13.89 11.87
N ARG A 137 13.66 -12.74 11.27
CA ARG A 137 13.93 -12.46 9.86
C ARG A 137 14.69 -11.15 9.77
N LEU A 138 15.90 -11.20 9.25
CA LEU A 138 16.67 -10.01 8.90
C LEU A 138 16.54 -9.79 7.39
N SER A 139 16.36 -8.55 7.00
CA SER A 139 16.28 -8.16 5.58
C SER A 139 17.16 -6.97 5.29
N PHE A 140 17.83 -7.02 4.15
CA PHE A 140 18.58 -5.91 3.60
C PHE A 140 18.21 -5.75 2.12
N ASN A 141 17.71 -4.59 1.75
CA ASN A 141 17.37 -4.26 0.38
C ASN A 141 18.05 -2.95 0.01
N THR A 142 18.65 -2.90 -1.16
CA THR A 142 19.16 -1.64 -1.70
C THR A 142 18.80 -1.53 -3.17
N SER A 143 18.47 -0.30 -3.58
CA SER A 143 18.21 0.07 -4.95
C SER A 143 19.05 1.30 -5.29
N TYR A 144 19.83 1.21 -6.34
CA TYR A 144 20.63 2.30 -6.87
C TYR A 144 20.22 2.58 -8.30
N THR A 145 19.99 3.85 -8.62
CA THR A 145 19.72 4.34 -9.96
C THR A 145 20.68 5.45 -10.34
N GLU A 146 21.11 5.44 -11.57
CA GLU A 146 21.99 6.44 -12.16
C GLU A 146 21.43 6.82 -13.54
N ASP A 147 21.21 8.11 -13.77
CA ASP A 147 20.72 8.66 -15.03
C ASP A 147 21.66 9.75 -15.54
N TYR A 148 22.03 9.68 -16.79
CA TYR A 148 22.76 10.72 -17.48
C TYR A 148 21.79 11.66 -18.18
N ARG A 149 21.90 12.95 -17.94
CA ARG A 149 21.13 13.97 -18.65
C ARG A 149 21.79 14.33 -19.97
N PHE A 150 21.23 13.87 -21.07
CA PHE A 150 21.70 14.16 -22.42
C PHE A 150 21.74 15.66 -22.77
N GLU A 151 20.81 16.44 -22.26
CA GLU A 151 20.64 17.85 -22.61
C GLU A 151 21.76 18.76 -22.11
N ILE A 152 22.47 18.36 -21.06
CA ILE A 152 23.55 19.15 -20.43
C ILE A 152 24.95 18.73 -20.91
N ARG A 153 25.04 17.75 -21.79
CA ARG A 153 26.25 17.03 -22.23
C ARG A 153 27.31 17.83 -22.96
N ARG A 154 27.24 19.13 -23.04
CA ARG A 154 28.26 19.87 -23.84
C ARG A 154 29.56 20.15 -23.13
N SER A 155 29.70 19.95 -21.83
CA SER A 155 30.97 20.17 -21.14
C SER A 155 31.34 19.19 -20.03
N ASP A 156 30.38 18.60 -19.30
CA ASP A 156 30.67 17.75 -18.16
C ASP A 156 29.75 16.51 -18.11
N ASP A 157 30.34 15.34 -17.82
CA ASP A 157 29.64 14.05 -17.65
C ASP A 157 28.86 14.04 -16.33
N VAL A 158 27.79 14.84 -16.23
CA VAL A 158 26.98 14.95 -15.01
C VAL A 158 25.91 13.89 -14.96
N ARG A 159 25.68 13.35 -13.79
CA ARG A 159 24.74 12.25 -13.50
C ARG A 159 23.81 12.65 -12.38
N ASN A 160 22.58 12.16 -12.46
CA ASN A 160 21.70 12.13 -11.32
C ASN A 160 21.77 10.73 -10.72
N VAL A 161 21.96 10.63 -9.43
CA VAL A 161 22.04 9.35 -8.74
C VAL A 161 21.09 9.31 -7.57
N SER A 162 20.43 8.19 -7.41
CA SER A 162 19.57 7.92 -6.26
C SER A 162 19.95 6.59 -5.65
N ASN A 163 19.93 6.53 -4.33
CA ASN A 163 20.12 5.32 -3.58
C ASN A 163 19.05 5.20 -2.48
N VAL A 164 18.49 4.02 -2.35
CA VAL A 164 17.60 3.67 -1.25
C VAL A 164 18.12 2.38 -0.62
N ALA A 165 18.39 2.41 0.66
CA ALA A 165 18.78 1.23 1.44
C ALA A 165 17.79 1.00 2.57
N ARG A 166 17.27 -0.22 2.69
CA ARG A 166 16.34 -0.64 3.74
C ARG A 166 16.93 -1.80 4.53
N TYR A 167 16.93 -1.64 5.83
CA TYR A 167 17.30 -2.65 6.82
C TYR A 167 16.05 -3.04 7.59
N GLY A 168 15.81 -4.32 7.75
CA GLY A 168 14.62 -4.81 8.48
C GLY A 168 15.01 -5.90 9.46
N ILE A 169 14.38 -5.86 10.63
CA ILE A 169 14.40 -6.92 11.63
C ILE A 169 12.93 -7.21 11.95
N ASP A 170 12.46 -8.35 11.53
CA ASP A 170 11.12 -8.84 11.82
C ASP A 170 11.22 -10.10 12.68
N GLY A 171 10.22 -10.34 13.50
CA GLY A 171 10.19 -11.57 14.27
C GLY A 171 8.83 -11.86 14.83
N THR A 172 8.51 -13.15 14.97
CA THR A 172 7.33 -13.62 15.67
C THR A 172 7.74 -14.39 16.91
N VAL A 173 7.09 -14.08 18.03
CA VAL A 173 7.35 -14.71 19.33
C VAL A 173 6.33 -15.82 19.55
N ASN A 174 6.78 -17.05 19.73
CA ASN A 174 5.92 -18.19 20.04
C ASN A 174 5.53 -18.19 21.54
N VAL A 175 4.46 -17.46 21.88
CA VAL A 175 4.00 -17.33 23.26
C VAL A 175 3.62 -18.69 23.86
N VAL A 176 2.92 -19.53 23.10
CA VAL A 176 2.55 -20.89 23.51
C VAL A 176 3.79 -21.73 23.82
N GLY A 177 4.81 -21.64 22.96
CA GLY A 177 6.09 -22.32 23.15
C GLY A 177 6.82 -21.84 24.41
N ILE A 178 6.82 -20.54 24.68
CA ILE A 178 7.43 -19.94 25.87
C ILE A 178 6.74 -20.47 27.13
N VAL A 179 5.43 -20.45 27.17
CA VAL A 179 4.67 -20.91 28.34
C VAL A 179 4.88 -22.41 28.55
N LYS A 180 4.81 -23.23 27.50
CA LYS A 180 5.10 -24.68 27.59
C LYS A 180 6.52 -24.95 28.08
N PHE A 181 7.49 -24.16 27.67
CA PHE A 181 8.87 -24.28 28.14
C PHE A 181 8.98 -24.01 29.62
N PHE A 182 8.37 -22.95 30.14
CA PHE A 182 8.40 -22.61 31.58
C PHE A 182 7.56 -23.59 32.43
N THR A 183 6.41 -24.06 31.93
CA THR A 183 5.61 -25.06 32.65
C THR A 183 6.34 -26.38 32.76
N ARG A 184 7.03 -26.82 31.69
CA ARG A 184 7.83 -28.03 31.71
C ARG A 184 9.02 -27.95 32.65
N LEU A 185 9.75 -26.83 32.67
CA LEU A 185 10.82 -26.58 33.66
C LEU A 185 10.29 -26.65 35.09
N ARG A 186 9.06 -26.16 35.33
CA ARG A 186 8.43 -26.23 36.64
C ARG A 186 8.04 -27.67 37.01
N ASP A 187 7.61 -28.48 36.07
CA ASP A 187 7.25 -29.88 36.30
C ASP A 187 8.50 -30.74 36.53
N GLU A 188 9.58 -30.55 35.79
CA GLU A 188 10.87 -31.18 36.00
C GLU A 188 11.51 -30.82 37.35
N THR A 189 11.27 -29.61 37.88
CA THR A 189 11.70 -29.21 39.22
C THR A 189 10.76 -29.72 40.31
N LYS A 190 9.49 -30.06 39.99
CA LYS A 190 8.55 -30.66 40.94
C LYS A 190 8.76 -32.14 41.18
N ASP A 191 9.27 -32.86 40.17
CA ASP A 191 9.62 -34.29 40.33
C ASP A 191 10.77 -34.50 41.32
N SER A 192 11.54 -33.44 41.64
CA SER A 192 12.57 -33.46 42.69
C SER A 192 12.06 -33.07 44.08
N LEU A 193 10.83 -32.58 44.20
CA LEU A 193 10.17 -32.23 45.48
C LEU A 193 8.72 -32.71 45.39
N ALA A 194 8.44 -33.89 45.92
CA ALA A 194 7.13 -34.51 45.96
C ALA A 194 6.03 -33.53 46.45
N ALA A 195 5.34 -32.85 45.53
CA ALA A 195 4.18 -32.03 45.80
C ALA A 195 3.02 -32.49 44.92
N THR A 196 2.21 -33.35 45.49
CA THR A 196 0.87 -33.74 45.08
C THR A 196 -0.02 -32.49 44.98
N GLY A 197 -0.18 -31.95 43.81
CA GLY A 197 -1.17 -30.92 43.54
C GLY A 197 -1.51 -30.91 42.06
N SER A 198 -2.72 -31.36 41.73
CA SER A 198 -3.31 -31.15 40.38
C SER A 198 -3.17 -29.68 39.98
N PRO A 199 -2.87 -29.36 38.72
CA PRO A 199 -2.75 -27.98 38.25
C PRO A 199 -4.04 -27.24 38.68
N SER A 200 -3.89 -26.10 39.35
CA SER A 200 -5.04 -25.34 39.80
C SER A 200 -5.91 -25.00 38.58
N TRP A 201 -7.23 -24.98 38.76
CA TRP A 201 -8.17 -24.61 37.72
C TRP A 201 -7.76 -23.29 37.00
N ILE A 202 -7.11 -22.37 37.73
CA ILE A 202 -6.53 -21.13 37.24
C ILE A 202 -5.43 -21.42 36.21
N ALA A 203 -4.53 -22.36 36.46
CA ALA A 203 -3.46 -22.71 35.52
C ALA A 203 -4.02 -23.24 34.21
N LYS A 204 -5.04 -24.10 34.23
CA LYS A 204 -5.74 -24.59 33.03
C LYS A 204 -6.48 -23.48 32.27
N GLN A 205 -7.07 -22.52 32.97
CA GLN A 205 -7.71 -21.36 32.35
C GLN A 205 -6.69 -20.46 31.68
N ILE A 206 -5.55 -20.19 32.32
CA ILE A 206 -4.46 -19.39 31.75
C ILE A 206 -3.87 -20.11 30.53
N GLU A 207 -3.62 -21.40 30.60
CA GLU A 207 -3.12 -22.19 29.45
C GLU A 207 -4.11 -22.16 28.29
N GLY A 208 -5.40 -22.37 28.56
CA GLY A 208 -6.44 -22.29 27.54
C GLY A 208 -6.64 -20.87 26.97
N PHE A 209 -6.30 -19.81 27.70
CA PHE A 209 -6.28 -18.44 27.19
C PHE A 209 -5.05 -18.21 26.29
N ILE A 210 -3.87 -18.64 26.73
CA ILE A 210 -2.61 -18.46 26.01
C ILE A 210 -2.60 -19.21 24.68
N GLU A 211 -3.20 -20.41 24.63
CA GLU A 211 -3.32 -21.18 23.37
C GLU A 211 -4.13 -20.46 22.29
N LYS A 212 -4.97 -19.50 22.68
CA LYS A 212 -5.80 -18.68 21.78
C LYS A 212 -5.16 -17.33 21.43
N LEU A 213 -4.03 -16.99 22.09
CA LEU A 213 -3.27 -15.80 21.72
C LEU A 213 -2.57 -16.01 20.38
N GLN A 214 -2.68 -15.01 19.52
CA GLN A 214 -1.83 -14.94 18.32
C GLN A 214 -0.40 -14.64 18.75
N ASN A 215 0.54 -15.28 18.08
CA ASN A 215 1.95 -15.00 18.31
C ASN A 215 2.24 -13.51 18.00
N PRO A 216 2.76 -12.75 18.97
CA PRO A 216 3.13 -11.37 18.75
C PRO A 216 4.15 -11.27 17.62
N SER A 217 3.93 -10.32 16.71
CA SER A 217 4.89 -9.94 15.70
C SER A 217 5.51 -8.61 16.06
N LEU A 218 6.82 -8.53 15.91
CA LEU A 218 7.61 -7.33 16.11
C LEU A 218 8.35 -7.03 14.83
N SER A 219 8.35 -5.78 14.40
CA SER A 219 9.08 -5.35 13.22
C SER A 219 9.74 -4.01 13.46
N TRP A 220 10.98 -3.92 13.04
CA TRP A 220 11.70 -2.67 12.91
C TRP A 220 12.29 -2.58 11.51
N THR A 221 12.07 -1.46 10.85
CA THR A 221 12.71 -1.18 9.57
C THR A 221 13.31 0.22 9.58
N ARG A 222 14.52 0.34 9.04
CA ARG A 222 15.17 1.61 8.74
C ARG A 222 15.39 1.71 7.25
N GLN A 223 14.84 2.75 6.65
CA GLN A 223 15.11 3.11 5.27
C GLN A 223 15.95 4.39 5.23
N ARG A 224 17.02 4.36 4.49
CA ARG A 224 17.80 5.55 4.13
C ARG A 224 17.65 5.80 2.64
N SER A 225 17.44 7.03 2.26
CA SER A 225 17.40 7.47 0.87
C SER A 225 18.31 8.66 0.66
N SER A 226 18.94 8.69 -0.48
CA SER A 226 19.73 9.84 -0.91
C SER A 226 19.54 10.06 -2.41
N ASN A 227 19.43 11.32 -2.79
CA ASN A 227 19.29 11.73 -4.18
C ASN A 227 20.25 12.89 -4.42
N TYR A 228 21.15 12.72 -5.38
CA TYR A 228 22.12 13.74 -5.78
C TYR A 228 21.91 14.08 -7.24
N LEU A 229 21.80 15.36 -7.51
CA LEU A 229 21.76 15.89 -8.87
C LEU A 229 23.18 16.36 -9.26
N ASN A 230 23.49 16.24 -10.55
CA ASN A 230 24.74 16.73 -11.15
C ASN A 230 26.01 16.20 -10.45
N VAL A 231 26.08 14.90 -10.29
CA VAL A 231 27.28 14.21 -9.77
C VAL A 231 28.30 14.08 -10.91
N LEU A 232 29.55 14.52 -10.66
CA LEU A 232 30.59 14.58 -11.67
C LEU A 232 31.26 13.22 -11.93
N LYS A 233 31.36 12.38 -10.89
CA LYS A 233 31.93 11.04 -10.99
C LYS A 233 30.95 9.97 -10.50
N ARG A 234 31.11 8.77 -11.03
CA ARG A 234 30.34 7.63 -10.52
C ARG A 234 30.65 7.39 -9.04
N PRO A 235 29.59 7.31 -8.19
CA PRO A 235 29.77 7.07 -6.77
C PRO A 235 30.45 5.75 -6.46
N SER A 236 31.07 5.69 -5.29
CA SER A 236 31.74 4.48 -4.80
C SER A 236 30.79 3.27 -4.73
N ILE A 237 31.32 2.08 -4.82
CA ILE A 237 30.57 0.83 -4.66
C ILE A 237 29.81 0.79 -3.32
N LYS A 238 30.42 1.32 -2.25
CA LYS A 238 29.76 1.42 -0.94
C LYS A 238 28.48 2.24 -1.00
N TYR A 239 28.47 3.34 -1.75
CA TYR A 239 27.25 4.14 -1.98
C TYR A 239 26.27 3.38 -2.85
N GLN A 240 26.70 2.75 -3.95
CA GLN A 240 25.82 2.00 -4.84
C GLN A 240 25.07 0.87 -4.11
N PHE A 241 25.73 0.23 -3.14
CA PHE A 241 25.11 -0.80 -2.29
C PHE A 241 24.46 -0.25 -1.01
N GLY A 242 24.29 1.08 -0.88
CA GLY A 242 23.60 1.68 0.25
C GLY A 242 24.31 1.55 1.61
N LEU A 243 25.57 1.17 1.62
CA LEU A 243 26.37 1.08 2.85
C LEU A 243 26.74 2.45 3.41
N VAL A 244 26.82 3.46 2.53
CA VAL A 244 26.96 4.88 2.86
C VAL A 244 25.89 5.68 2.14
N ASP A 245 25.47 6.79 2.70
CA ASP A 245 24.40 7.67 2.18
C ASP A 245 24.92 9.01 1.63
N SER A 246 26.22 9.20 1.64
CA SER A 246 26.84 10.43 1.21
C SER A 246 27.87 10.21 0.11
N ILE A 247 27.93 11.16 -0.81
CA ILE A 247 28.94 11.29 -1.86
C ILE A 247 29.87 12.42 -1.44
N PRO A 248 31.22 12.33 -1.65
CA PRO A 248 32.13 13.41 -1.39
C PRO A 248 31.69 14.69 -2.12
N ARG A 249 31.80 15.83 -1.45
CA ARG A 249 31.34 17.11 -2.01
C ARG A 249 32.09 17.52 -3.28
N GLU A 250 33.34 17.13 -3.41
CA GLU A 250 34.19 17.34 -4.59
C GLU A 250 33.68 16.62 -5.84
N ASP A 251 32.90 15.53 -5.65
CA ASP A 251 32.31 14.76 -6.74
C ASP A 251 30.92 15.28 -7.12
N VAL A 252 30.43 16.37 -6.52
CA VAL A 252 29.11 16.97 -6.78
C VAL A 252 29.29 18.38 -7.31
N ALA A 253 28.59 18.72 -8.40
CA ALA A 253 28.68 20.04 -9.00
C ALA A 253 28.29 21.17 -8.04
N VAL A 254 28.93 22.32 -8.16
CA VAL A 254 28.65 23.50 -7.35
C VAL A 254 27.18 23.92 -7.52
N GLY A 255 26.49 24.20 -6.41
CA GLY A 255 25.08 24.59 -6.42
C GLY A 255 24.10 23.40 -6.42
N SER A 256 24.60 22.18 -6.47
CA SER A 256 23.77 20.98 -6.31
C SER A 256 23.72 20.54 -4.85
N TYR A 257 22.53 20.29 -4.35
CA TYR A 257 22.29 19.90 -2.96
C TYR A 257 21.66 18.51 -2.88
N PRO A 258 22.16 17.64 -1.98
CA PRO A 258 21.61 16.32 -1.81
C PRO A 258 20.25 16.38 -1.11
N GLY A 259 19.26 15.68 -1.65
CA GLY A 259 18.09 15.26 -0.89
C GLY A 259 18.43 13.99 -0.11
N ARG A 260 18.37 14.02 1.21
CA ARG A 260 18.61 12.86 2.06
C ARG A 260 17.40 12.61 2.97
N GLY A 261 17.10 11.37 3.22
CA GLY A 261 16.02 11.00 4.11
C GLY A 261 16.31 9.72 4.88
N THR A 262 15.78 9.65 6.08
CA THR A 262 15.80 8.44 6.91
C THR A 262 14.42 8.22 7.49
N THR A 263 13.90 7.01 7.34
CA THR A 263 12.63 6.60 7.92
C THR A 263 12.87 5.41 8.83
N ASP A 264 12.55 5.53 10.10
CA ASP A 264 12.51 4.45 11.07
C ASP A 264 11.06 4.08 11.32
N SER A 265 10.71 2.81 11.10
CA SER A 265 9.38 2.28 11.36
C SER A 265 9.45 1.16 12.38
N TYR A 266 8.56 1.20 13.36
CA TYR A 266 8.43 0.21 14.42
C TYR A 266 6.99 -0.30 14.42
N SER A 267 6.80 -1.60 14.48
CA SER A 267 5.48 -2.16 14.66
C SER A 267 5.50 -3.33 15.64
N ALA A 268 4.45 -3.43 16.42
CA ALA A 268 4.18 -4.57 17.28
C ALA A 268 2.70 -4.90 17.16
N THR A 269 2.36 -6.15 16.87
CA THR A 269 0.97 -6.60 16.77
C THR A 269 0.78 -7.90 17.52
N THR A 270 -0.38 -8.06 18.13
CA THR A 270 -0.80 -9.31 18.76
C THR A 270 -2.32 -9.43 18.70
N GLY A 271 -2.85 -10.58 19.04
CA GLY A 271 -4.30 -10.78 19.04
C GLY A 271 -4.72 -11.98 19.86
N TYR A 272 -6.02 -12.12 19.98
CA TYR A 272 -6.70 -13.24 20.63
C TYR A 272 -7.82 -13.72 19.75
N ASN A 273 -7.85 -15.03 19.46
CA ASN A 273 -8.89 -15.65 18.66
C ASN A 273 -9.57 -16.78 19.45
N HIS A 274 -10.85 -16.65 19.66
CA HIS A 274 -11.65 -17.71 20.27
C HIS A 274 -13.00 -17.83 19.62
N LYS A 275 -13.26 -18.95 18.94
CA LYS A 275 -14.56 -19.28 18.30
C LYS A 275 -15.20 -18.11 17.54
N SER A 276 -15.99 -17.30 18.26
CA SER A 276 -16.74 -16.16 17.71
C SER A 276 -16.13 -14.80 18.03
N LEU A 277 -15.06 -14.74 18.80
CA LEU A 277 -14.41 -13.50 19.22
C LEU A 277 -12.98 -13.44 18.67
N SER A 278 -12.68 -12.39 17.92
CA SER A 278 -11.32 -12.04 17.49
C SER A 278 -11.01 -10.63 17.96
N ILE A 279 -9.94 -10.47 18.69
CA ILE A 279 -9.40 -9.18 19.12
C ILE A 279 -7.98 -9.11 18.60
N SER A 280 -7.62 -8.05 17.93
CA SER A 280 -6.22 -7.75 17.61
C SER A 280 -5.89 -6.34 18.02
N GLY A 281 -4.64 -6.14 18.41
CA GLY A 281 -4.15 -4.84 18.81
C GLY A 281 -2.72 -4.64 18.37
N GLY A 282 -2.34 -3.38 18.17
CA GLY A 282 -1.02 -3.06 17.68
C GLY A 282 -0.53 -1.69 18.13
N TYR A 283 0.75 -1.53 17.98
CA TYR A 283 1.51 -0.30 18.10
C TYR A 283 2.26 -0.09 16.77
N ASN A 284 2.19 1.12 16.23
CA ASN A 284 2.98 1.53 15.09
C ASN A 284 3.61 2.90 15.37
N ALA A 285 4.89 3.02 15.11
CA ALA A 285 5.58 4.31 15.16
C ALA A 285 6.42 4.49 13.90
N ASN A 286 6.42 5.70 13.38
CA ASN A 286 7.19 6.07 12.21
C ASN A 286 7.89 7.41 12.48
N ILE A 287 9.20 7.45 12.27
CA ILE A 287 10.02 8.65 12.41
C ILE A 287 10.67 8.91 11.05
N ASN A 288 10.18 9.92 10.36
CA ASN A 288 10.72 10.36 9.09
C ASN A 288 11.56 11.61 9.29
N ARG A 289 12.78 11.61 8.77
CA ARG A 289 13.71 12.75 8.76
C ARG A 289 14.12 13.03 7.33
N THR A 290 13.92 14.23 6.86
CA THR A 290 14.35 14.69 5.55
C THR A 290 15.23 15.91 5.70
N PHE A 291 16.32 15.95 4.94
CA PHE A 291 17.26 17.06 4.91
C PHE A 291 17.13 17.77 3.56
N ALA A 292 16.76 19.04 3.60
CA ALA A 292 16.65 19.91 2.45
C ALA A 292 17.89 20.80 2.31
N TYR A 293 17.84 21.73 1.35
CA TYR A 293 18.83 22.78 1.14
C TYR A 293 19.25 23.46 2.46
N GLY A 294 20.54 23.65 2.67
CA GLY A 294 21.08 24.28 3.89
C GLY A 294 21.12 23.37 5.12
N ASN A 295 20.99 22.06 4.95
CA ASN A 295 20.89 21.06 6.04
C ASN A 295 19.70 21.27 6.99
N ILE A 296 18.64 21.94 6.55
CA ILE A 296 17.42 22.07 7.33
C ILE A 296 16.80 20.68 7.47
N GLU A 297 16.66 20.21 8.72
CA GLU A 297 16.02 18.94 9.04
C GLU A 297 14.50 19.15 9.20
N THR A 298 13.71 18.43 8.43
CA THR A 298 12.28 18.24 8.73
C THR A 298 12.10 16.85 9.31
N ARG A 299 11.53 16.77 10.54
CA ARG A 299 11.27 15.52 11.22
C ARG A 299 9.79 15.38 11.49
N THR A 300 9.19 14.30 10.96
CA THR A 300 7.81 13.92 11.28
C THR A 300 7.84 12.66 12.13
N GLN A 301 7.19 12.71 13.28
CA GLN A 301 6.99 11.57 14.19
C GLN A 301 5.52 11.22 14.20
N SER A 302 5.17 10.01 13.80
CA SER A 302 3.81 9.49 13.84
C SER A 302 3.79 8.26 14.72
N VAL A 303 2.90 8.24 15.70
CA VAL A 303 2.71 7.10 16.62
C VAL A 303 1.23 6.76 16.63
N SER A 304 0.90 5.51 16.38
CA SER A 304 -0.47 4.98 16.43
C SER A 304 -0.55 3.93 17.54
N TYR A 305 -1.26 4.28 18.62
CA TYR A 305 -1.46 3.42 19.78
C TYR A 305 -2.59 3.93 20.68
N PRO A 306 -3.49 3.05 21.12
CA PRO A 306 -3.67 1.71 20.62
C PRO A 306 -4.32 1.69 19.23
N ASN A 307 -3.95 0.70 18.44
CA ASN A 307 -4.69 0.32 17.25
C ASN A 307 -5.34 -1.01 17.55
N ALA A 308 -6.66 -1.05 17.67
CA ALA A 308 -7.40 -2.22 18.12
C ALA A 308 -8.52 -2.56 17.14
N ASN A 309 -8.68 -3.84 16.86
CA ASN A 309 -9.79 -4.38 16.07
C ASN A 309 -10.48 -5.47 16.90
N LEU A 310 -11.77 -5.28 17.13
CA LEU A 310 -12.65 -6.24 17.76
C LEU A 310 -13.60 -6.81 16.70
N ARG A 311 -13.66 -8.12 16.58
CA ARG A 311 -14.55 -8.79 15.64
C ARG A 311 -15.36 -9.88 16.35
N LEU A 312 -16.67 -9.75 16.31
CA LEU A 312 -17.61 -10.78 16.73
C LEU A 312 -18.09 -11.53 15.48
N LEU A 313 -17.83 -12.82 15.43
CA LEU A 313 -18.17 -13.71 14.34
C LEU A 313 -19.29 -14.66 14.76
N ARG A 314 -19.98 -15.27 13.80
CA ARG A 314 -20.97 -16.31 14.04
C ARG A 314 -22.15 -15.85 14.91
N LEU A 315 -22.58 -14.61 14.71
CA LEU A 315 -23.76 -14.08 15.41
C LEU A 315 -25.04 -14.85 15.06
N GLU A 316 -25.06 -15.54 13.90
CA GLU A 316 -26.11 -16.46 13.52
C GLU A 316 -26.31 -17.62 14.50
N SER A 317 -25.36 -17.91 15.37
CA SER A 317 -25.52 -18.90 16.45
C SER A 317 -26.47 -18.43 17.56
N LEU A 318 -26.76 -17.13 17.62
CA LEU A 318 -27.73 -16.58 18.59
C LEU A 318 -29.16 -17.02 18.25
N PRO A 319 -29.96 -17.40 19.26
CA PRO A 319 -31.29 -18.00 19.02
C PRO A 319 -32.23 -17.17 18.13
N PHE A 320 -32.16 -15.82 18.28
CA PHE A 320 -33.02 -14.89 17.54
C PHE A 320 -32.53 -14.63 16.09
N LEU A 321 -31.22 -14.78 15.81
CA LEU A 321 -30.65 -14.61 14.46
C LEU A 321 -30.61 -15.92 13.66
N LYS A 322 -30.49 -17.05 14.32
CA LYS A 322 -30.34 -18.39 13.72
C LYS A 322 -31.40 -18.71 12.64
N LYS A 323 -32.62 -18.24 12.82
CA LYS A 323 -33.73 -18.48 11.89
C LYS A 323 -33.65 -17.59 10.64
N TYR A 324 -33.01 -16.42 10.73
CA TYR A 324 -33.09 -15.39 9.71
C TYR A 324 -31.78 -15.16 8.96
N THR A 325 -30.63 -15.64 9.48
CA THR A 325 -29.32 -15.35 8.93
C THR A 325 -28.52 -16.61 8.67
N HIS A 326 -27.74 -16.61 7.57
CA HIS A 326 -26.76 -17.64 7.27
C HIS A 326 -25.40 -17.34 7.90
N SER A 327 -25.00 -16.09 7.91
CA SER A 327 -23.78 -15.61 8.56
C SER A 327 -23.96 -14.17 9.00
N SER A 328 -23.40 -13.84 10.14
CA SER A 328 -23.44 -12.47 10.66
C SER A 328 -22.18 -12.17 11.46
N SER A 329 -21.64 -10.98 11.31
CA SER A 329 -20.48 -10.51 12.04
C SER A 329 -20.57 -9.02 12.35
N ILE A 330 -20.04 -8.63 13.51
CA ILE A 330 -19.83 -7.23 13.89
C ILE A 330 -18.34 -7.00 14.04
N ASN A 331 -17.87 -5.88 13.53
CA ASN A 331 -16.51 -5.41 13.73
C ASN A 331 -16.47 -3.96 14.22
N THR A 332 -15.51 -3.67 15.05
CA THR A 332 -15.17 -2.33 15.53
C THR A 332 -13.68 -2.13 15.39
N MET A 333 -13.26 -1.04 14.77
CA MET A 333 -11.85 -0.65 14.69
C MET A 333 -11.66 0.66 15.44
N PHE A 334 -10.72 0.67 16.34
CA PHE A 334 -10.28 1.84 17.09
C PHE A 334 -8.83 2.15 16.75
N ASN A 335 -8.55 3.38 16.43
CA ASN A 335 -7.20 3.87 16.21
C ASN A 335 -7.02 5.24 16.86
N GLN A 336 -5.98 5.37 17.67
CA GLN A 336 -5.52 6.66 18.17
C GLN A 336 -4.12 6.91 17.62
N SER A 337 -3.92 8.04 16.97
CA SER A 337 -2.62 8.42 16.43
C SER A 337 -2.22 9.83 16.84
N PHE A 338 -0.93 10.03 16.98
CA PHE A 338 -0.29 11.29 17.29
C PHE A 338 0.74 11.57 16.20
N GLU A 339 0.72 12.76 15.64
CA GLU A 339 1.70 13.21 14.66
C GLU A 339 2.31 14.54 15.10
N ARG A 340 3.65 14.60 15.11
CA ARG A 340 4.42 15.79 15.42
C ARG A 340 5.38 16.09 14.29
N ARG A 341 5.37 17.32 13.85
CA ARG A 341 6.30 17.81 12.83
C ARG A 341 7.21 18.85 13.44
N PHE A 342 8.51 18.67 13.18
CA PHE A 342 9.56 19.58 13.60
C PHE A 342 10.30 20.10 12.37
N GLN A 343 10.76 21.34 12.47
CA GLN A 343 11.78 21.89 11.58
C GLN A 343 12.99 22.20 12.44
N ASP A 344 14.10 21.51 12.19
CA ASP A 344 15.25 21.42 13.08
C ASP A 344 14.81 20.98 14.49
N THR A 345 14.92 21.85 15.49
CA THR A 345 14.49 21.57 16.86
C THR A 345 13.13 22.16 17.20
N THR A 346 12.54 22.98 16.30
CA THR A 346 11.29 23.71 16.56
C THR A 346 10.09 22.88 16.16
N LEU A 347 9.15 22.70 17.10
CA LEU A 347 7.86 22.06 16.84
C LEU A 347 7.03 22.98 15.92
N GLN A 348 6.56 22.44 14.79
CA GLN A 348 5.76 23.15 13.81
C GLN A 348 4.28 22.77 13.92
N SER A 349 4.00 21.50 14.19
CA SER A 349 2.62 21.05 14.39
C SER A 349 2.57 19.84 15.31
N ASP A 350 1.47 19.74 16.06
CA ASP A 350 1.08 18.57 16.89
C ASP A 350 -0.37 18.21 16.53
N SER A 351 -0.63 16.98 16.17
CA SER A 351 -1.94 16.49 15.80
C SER A 351 -2.26 15.19 16.53
N LYS A 352 -3.47 15.11 17.06
CA LYS A 352 -4.04 13.91 17.66
C LYS A 352 -5.28 13.51 16.90
N THR A 353 -5.30 12.29 16.39
CA THR A 353 -6.45 11.68 15.74
C THR A 353 -7.02 10.56 16.60
N LEU A 354 -8.31 10.59 16.81
CA LEU A 354 -9.09 9.51 17.39
C LEU A 354 -10.07 9.02 16.33
N SER A 355 -10.00 7.77 15.93
CA SER A 355 -10.90 7.23 14.92
C SER A 355 -11.49 5.88 15.28
N PHE A 356 -12.76 5.73 14.95
CA PHE A 356 -13.49 4.47 14.92
C PHE A 356 -14.00 4.29 13.48
N THR A 357 -13.36 3.40 12.71
CA THR A 357 -13.67 3.20 11.28
C THR A 357 -13.67 1.70 10.94
N PRO A 358 -14.75 0.97 11.24
CA PRO A 358 -16.01 1.47 11.80
C PRO A 358 -16.05 1.48 13.34
N LEU A 359 -16.93 2.34 13.91
CA LEU A 359 -17.37 2.20 15.30
C LEU A 359 -18.25 0.94 15.46
N ILE A 360 -19.14 0.74 14.50
CA ILE A 360 -19.94 -0.47 14.36
C ILE A 360 -19.98 -0.78 12.86
N GLY A 361 -19.45 -1.93 12.47
CA GLY A 361 -19.62 -2.49 11.15
C GLY A 361 -20.34 -3.82 11.27
N TRP A 362 -21.58 -3.88 10.82
CA TRP A 362 -22.40 -5.10 10.89
C TRP A 362 -22.66 -5.63 9.49
N GLN A 363 -22.13 -6.83 9.21
CA GLN A 363 -22.32 -7.53 7.95
C GLN A 363 -23.16 -8.78 8.19
N THR A 364 -24.20 -8.95 7.41
CA THR A 364 -25.13 -10.07 7.57
C THR A 364 -25.58 -10.60 6.21
N ASN A 365 -25.50 -11.91 6.03
CA ASN A 365 -26.13 -12.64 4.96
C ASN A 365 -27.41 -13.28 5.49
N TRP A 366 -28.53 -12.75 5.05
CA TRP A 366 -29.85 -13.20 5.45
C TRP A 366 -30.26 -14.45 4.67
N VAL A 367 -31.19 -15.21 5.24
CA VAL A 367 -31.88 -16.26 4.52
C VAL A 367 -32.58 -15.67 3.29
N ARG A 368 -32.58 -16.36 2.15
CA ARG A 368 -33.14 -15.93 0.85
C ARG A 368 -32.24 -15.01 0.01
N GLY A 369 -30.95 -14.97 0.26
CA GLY A 369 -30.00 -14.32 -0.63
C GLY A 369 -29.89 -12.80 -0.49
N ILE A 370 -30.37 -12.23 0.60
CA ILE A 370 -30.16 -10.83 0.94
C ILE A 370 -28.83 -10.72 1.70
N SER A 371 -28.02 -9.75 1.35
CA SER A 371 -26.87 -9.31 2.15
C SER A 371 -27.05 -7.86 2.60
N SER A 372 -26.64 -7.55 3.81
CA SER A 372 -26.68 -6.20 4.35
C SER A 372 -25.39 -5.85 5.05
N THR A 373 -24.95 -4.60 4.89
CA THR A 373 -23.85 -3.99 5.61
C THR A 373 -24.34 -2.69 6.23
N ILE A 374 -24.09 -2.52 7.53
CA ILE A 374 -24.35 -1.27 8.26
C ILE A 374 -23.03 -0.82 8.85
N GLU A 375 -22.65 0.42 8.60
CA GLU A 375 -21.42 0.98 9.12
C GLU A 375 -21.68 2.35 9.78
N ILE A 376 -21.08 2.55 10.93
CA ILE A 376 -21.06 3.83 11.64
C ILE A 376 -19.59 4.20 11.85
N ASN A 377 -19.19 5.37 11.41
CA ASN A 377 -17.82 5.85 11.47
C ASN A 377 -17.74 7.14 12.30
N TYR A 378 -16.65 7.28 13.01
CA TYR A 378 -16.35 8.46 13.81
C TYR A 378 -14.86 8.78 13.74
N THR A 379 -14.52 10.04 13.44
CA THR A 379 -13.13 10.54 13.46
C THR A 379 -13.09 11.93 14.06
N ASP A 380 -12.19 12.15 15.00
CA ASP A 380 -11.92 13.42 15.66
C ASP A 380 -10.42 13.72 15.55
N ILE A 381 -10.09 14.82 14.88
CA ILE A 381 -8.72 15.28 14.67
C ILE A 381 -8.56 16.62 15.36
N ASN A 382 -7.66 16.70 16.32
CA ASN A 382 -7.28 17.93 16.99
C ASN A 382 -5.83 18.25 16.58
N SER A 383 -5.60 19.44 16.03
CA SER A 383 -4.29 19.89 15.56
C SER A 383 -3.96 21.26 16.14
N ILE A 384 -2.67 21.45 16.43
CA ILE A 384 -2.11 22.73 16.81
C ILE A 384 -0.95 23.02 15.85
N ASP A 385 -1.02 24.12 15.14
CA ASP A 385 0.05 24.63 14.30
C ASP A 385 0.76 25.78 15.00
N TYR A 386 2.08 25.70 15.07
CA TYR A 386 2.94 26.70 15.72
C TYR A 386 3.58 27.58 14.64
N GLN A 387 3.09 28.79 14.47
CA GLN A 387 3.60 29.74 13.48
C GLN A 387 4.11 31.01 14.18
N ALA A 388 5.39 31.32 14.06
CA ALA A 388 6.00 32.60 14.46
C ALA A 388 5.52 33.12 15.84
N GLY A 389 5.36 32.25 16.83
CA GLY A 389 4.95 32.58 18.18
C GLY A 389 3.42 32.55 18.43
N PHE A 390 2.63 32.10 17.46
CA PHE A 390 1.19 31.89 17.60
C PHE A 390 0.85 30.41 17.57
N GLU A 391 -0.06 29.99 18.44
CA GLU A 391 -0.67 28.66 18.43
C GLU A 391 -2.02 28.74 17.72
N LEU A 392 -2.16 28.01 16.62
CA LEU A 392 -3.41 27.94 15.88
C LEU A 392 -4.02 26.56 16.12
N ALA A 393 -4.95 26.48 17.05
CA ALA A 393 -5.70 25.26 17.29
C ALA A 393 -6.77 25.05 16.21
N SER A 394 -6.94 23.82 15.78
CA SER A 394 -8.02 23.42 14.88
C SER A 394 -8.57 22.06 15.28
N ARG A 395 -9.85 21.84 15.02
CA ARG A 395 -10.50 20.54 15.23
C ARG A 395 -11.33 20.17 14.03
N SER A 396 -11.19 18.93 13.55
CA SER A 396 -12.02 18.36 12.50
C SER A 396 -12.76 17.14 13.04
N LEU A 397 -14.09 17.17 12.95
CA LEU A 397 -14.95 16.10 13.43
C LEU A 397 -15.76 15.54 12.25
N THR A 398 -15.55 14.25 11.96
CA THR A 398 -16.29 13.53 10.91
C THR A 398 -17.10 12.40 11.52
N ARG A 399 -18.38 12.34 11.15
CA ARG A 399 -19.32 11.29 11.55
C ARG A 399 -20.01 10.76 10.31
N GLY A 400 -20.06 9.44 10.18
CA GLY A 400 -20.69 8.81 9.03
C GLY A 400 -21.55 7.63 9.47
N ALA A 401 -22.61 7.39 8.71
CA ALA A 401 -23.40 6.16 8.80
C ALA A 401 -23.79 5.73 7.38
N SER A 402 -23.68 4.43 7.09
CA SER A 402 -24.13 3.85 5.84
C SER A 402 -24.89 2.55 6.06
N VAL A 403 -25.81 2.28 5.16
CA VAL A 403 -26.55 1.03 5.06
C VAL A 403 -26.54 0.61 3.61
N ASP A 404 -25.99 -0.57 3.34
CA ASP A 404 -25.97 -1.18 2.02
C ASP A 404 -26.75 -2.50 2.04
N LEU A 405 -27.60 -2.69 1.05
CA LEU A 405 -28.40 -3.90 0.85
C LEU A 405 -28.15 -4.43 -0.56
N ALA A 406 -27.85 -5.70 -0.68
CA ALA A 406 -27.80 -6.39 -1.95
C ALA A 406 -28.72 -7.61 -1.92
N TYR A 407 -29.50 -7.78 -3.00
CA TYR A 407 -30.42 -8.87 -3.14
C TYR A 407 -30.41 -9.40 -4.57
N THR A 408 -30.21 -10.69 -4.71
CA THR A 408 -30.27 -11.36 -6.01
C THR A 408 -31.36 -12.42 -5.96
N PHE A 409 -32.32 -12.30 -6.85
CA PHE A 409 -33.47 -13.24 -6.90
C PHE A 409 -33.87 -13.57 -8.34
N SER A 410 -34.58 -14.68 -8.49
CA SER A 410 -35.26 -15.03 -9.73
C SER A 410 -36.76 -15.22 -9.46
N ALA A 411 -37.59 -14.74 -10.37
CA ALA A 411 -39.04 -14.84 -10.25
C ALA A 411 -39.64 -15.38 -11.56
N PRO A 412 -39.43 -16.65 -11.89
CA PRO A 412 -39.92 -17.25 -13.16
C PRO A 412 -41.43 -17.28 -13.27
N ARG A 413 -42.14 -17.25 -12.15
CA ARG A 413 -43.62 -17.19 -12.08
C ARG A 413 -44.19 -15.78 -12.04
N GLY A 414 -43.33 -14.76 -12.11
CA GLY A 414 -43.67 -13.35 -11.97
C GLY A 414 -43.64 -12.84 -10.53
N LEU A 415 -43.66 -11.52 -10.38
CA LEU A 415 -43.75 -10.84 -9.08
C LEU A 415 -45.22 -10.72 -8.67
N GLY A 416 -45.54 -11.02 -7.42
CA GLY A 416 -46.89 -10.89 -6.85
C GLY A 416 -47.37 -9.45 -6.61
N LEU A 417 -46.69 -8.44 -7.18
CA LEU A 417 -47.03 -7.03 -7.02
C LEU A 417 -48.13 -6.62 -8.01
N PRO A 418 -49.13 -5.83 -7.62
CA PRO A 418 -50.29 -5.48 -8.44
C PRO A 418 -49.95 -4.87 -9.81
N PHE A 419 -48.88 -4.05 -9.86
CA PHE A 419 -48.38 -3.33 -11.06
C PHE A 419 -47.36 -4.12 -11.87
N LEU A 420 -46.86 -5.28 -11.37
CA LEU A 420 -45.80 -6.10 -12.02
C LEU A 420 -46.25 -7.55 -12.25
N LYS A 421 -47.57 -7.86 -12.18
CA LYS A 421 -48.10 -9.24 -12.30
C LYS A 421 -47.73 -9.96 -13.60
N GLY A 422 -47.43 -9.24 -14.68
CA GLY A 422 -47.03 -9.81 -15.98
C GLY A 422 -45.56 -9.99 -16.19
N VAL A 423 -44.72 -9.43 -15.30
CA VAL A 423 -43.28 -9.44 -15.48
C VAL A 423 -42.67 -10.69 -14.87
N LYS A 424 -42.03 -11.52 -15.71
CA LYS A 424 -41.36 -12.77 -15.32
C LYS A 424 -39.87 -12.59 -15.43
N PHE A 425 -39.12 -12.91 -14.39
CA PHE A 425 -37.68 -12.89 -14.36
C PHE A 425 -37.13 -14.32 -14.41
N THR A 426 -36.82 -14.82 -15.58
CA THR A 426 -36.26 -16.18 -15.79
C THR A 426 -34.80 -16.28 -15.40
N SER A 427 -34.05 -15.19 -15.55
CA SER A 427 -32.68 -15.03 -15.05
C SER A 427 -32.69 -14.30 -13.70
N SER A 428 -31.50 -14.15 -13.10
CA SER A 428 -31.35 -13.44 -11.84
C SER A 428 -31.48 -11.92 -12.03
N LEU A 429 -32.30 -11.29 -11.19
CA LEU A 429 -32.36 -9.85 -11.02
C LEU A 429 -31.53 -9.49 -9.78
N ALA A 430 -30.53 -8.64 -9.96
CA ALA A 430 -29.75 -8.10 -8.84
C ALA A 430 -30.26 -6.69 -8.50
N LEU A 431 -30.55 -6.48 -7.23
CA LEU A 431 -30.95 -5.21 -6.63
C LEU A 431 -29.87 -4.81 -5.63
N ASN A 432 -29.31 -3.63 -5.80
CA ASN A 432 -28.41 -3.02 -4.84
C ASN A 432 -29.01 -1.70 -4.37
N MET A 433 -29.00 -1.46 -3.08
CA MET A 433 -29.49 -0.21 -2.46
C MET A 433 -28.47 0.25 -1.45
N GLY A 434 -28.09 1.53 -1.52
CA GLY A 434 -27.18 2.17 -0.61
C GLY A 434 -27.77 3.48 -0.07
N VAL A 435 -27.59 3.74 1.21
CA VAL A 435 -27.86 5.03 1.81
C VAL A 435 -26.67 5.38 2.71
N SER A 436 -26.10 6.56 2.52
CA SER A 436 -25.02 7.05 3.36
C SER A 436 -25.28 8.49 3.80
N TYR A 437 -24.91 8.78 5.04
CA TYR A 437 -24.92 10.11 5.62
C TYR A 437 -23.54 10.39 6.21
N ASN A 438 -22.93 11.50 5.79
CA ASN A 438 -21.64 11.96 6.31
C ASN A 438 -21.76 13.41 6.73
N ARG A 439 -21.26 13.76 7.91
CA ARG A 439 -21.15 15.14 8.39
C ARG A 439 -19.71 15.43 8.79
N SER A 440 -19.16 16.52 8.27
CA SER A 440 -17.84 17.04 8.60
C SER A 440 -17.97 18.43 9.20
N THR A 441 -17.45 18.63 10.39
CA THR A 441 -17.49 19.90 11.12
C THR A 441 -16.06 20.30 11.47
N ASN A 442 -15.64 21.49 11.01
CA ASN A 442 -14.31 22.03 11.28
C ASN A 442 -14.41 23.28 12.15
N TYR A 443 -13.58 23.31 13.15
CA TYR A 443 -13.42 24.43 14.08
C TYR A 443 -12.02 25.04 13.92
N SER A 444 -11.88 26.33 14.15
CA SER A 444 -10.60 27.05 14.14
C SER A 444 -10.45 27.87 15.41
N ALA A 445 -9.22 28.11 15.82
CA ALA A 445 -8.76 28.97 16.92
C ALA A 445 -9.57 28.86 18.23
N ASN A 446 -10.79 29.35 18.24
CA ASN A 446 -11.62 29.42 19.45
C ASN A 446 -12.35 28.11 19.77
N LEU A 447 -12.39 27.15 18.83
CA LEU A 447 -13.05 25.83 18.95
C LEU A 447 -14.55 25.91 19.40
N SER A 448 -15.14 27.11 19.46
CA SER A 448 -16.52 27.33 19.89
C SER A 448 -17.50 27.23 18.73
N ASP A 449 -17.19 27.92 17.62
CA ASP A 449 -18.07 28.01 16.46
C ASP A 449 -17.41 27.28 15.25
N PRO A 450 -18.16 26.50 14.51
CA PRO A 450 -17.62 25.85 13.33
C PRO A 450 -17.41 26.86 12.21
N ILE A 451 -16.24 26.82 11.57
CA ILE A 451 -15.94 27.56 10.35
C ILE A 451 -16.46 26.85 9.10
N TYR A 452 -16.72 25.56 9.23
CA TYR A 452 -17.28 24.72 8.18
C TYR A 452 -18.10 23.61 8.82
N ASP A 453 -19.32 23.42 8.35
CA ASP A 453 -20.21 22.34 8.77
C ASP A 453 -20.99 21.87 7.55
N SER A 454 -20.59 20.74 7.01
CA SER A 454 -21.20 20.15 5.83
C SER A 454 -21.75 18.77 6.14
N SER A 455 -22.94 18.50 5.65
CA SER A 455 -23.54 17.17 5.67
C SER A 455 -23.91 16.73 4.27
N VAL A 456 -23.59 15.49 3.95
CA VAL A 456 -23.89 14.86 2.67
C VAL A 456 -24.76 13.64 2.93
N LEU A 457 -25.96 13.63 2.37
CA LEU A 457 -26.84 12.47 2.30
C LEU A 457 -26.81 11.94 0.86
N GLN A 458 -26.47 10.68 0.70
CA GLN A 458 -26.50 9.99 -0.60
C GLN A 458 -27.36 8.76 -0.51
N GLY A 459 -28.10 8.49 -1.58
CA GLY A 459 -28.87 7.28 -1.75
C GLY A 459 -28.75 6.79 -3.19
N ASP A 460 -28.56 5.50 -3.37
CA ASP A 460 -28.50 4.86 -4.66
C ASP A 460 -29.32 3.57 -4.68
N ILE A 461 -29.95 3.33 -5.81
CA ILE A 461 -30.67 2.08 -6.09
C ILE A 461 -30.25 1.63 -7.47
N GLY A 462 -29.63 0.46 -7.54
CA GLY A 462 -29.18 -0.17 -8.78
C GLY A 462 -29.97 -1.46 -9.04
N LEU A 463 -30.43 -1.61 -10.25
CA LEU A 463 -31.06 -2.81 -10.77
C LEU A 463 -30.26 -3.33 -11.94
N SER A 464 -29.94 -4.62 -11.97
CA SER A 464 -29.34 -5.24 -13.14
C SER A 464 -29.99 -6.61 -13.42
N TYR A 465 -30.21 -6.88 -14.70
CA TYR A 465 -30.85 -8.10 -15.18
C TYR A 465 -30.15 -8.66 -16.42
N ASN A 466 -29.91 -9.95 -16.40
CA ASN A 466 -29.36 -10.68 -17.55
C ASN A 466 -30.51 -11.15 -18.44
N PHE A 467 -30.70 -10.46 -19.59
CA PHE A 467 -31.72 -10.85 -20.57
C PHE A 467 -31.31 -12.10 -21.34
N SER A 468 -30.01 -12.26 -21.59
CA SER A 468 -29.42 -13.46 -22.18
C SER A 468 -27.96 -13.59 -21.73
N SER A 469 -27.25 -14.63 -22.20
CA SER A 469 -25.81 -14.79 -21.95
C SER A 469 -24.97 -13.64 -22.52
N SER A 470 -25.48 -12.93 -23.52
CA SER A 470 -24.79 -11.84 -24.21
C SER A 470 -25.38 -10.45 -23.91
N ILE A 471 -26.53 -10.35 -23.27
CA ILE A 471 -27.24 -9.08 -23.06
C ILE A 471 -27.54 -8.90 -21.57
N THR A 472 -26.98 -7.87 -20.99
CA THR A 472 -27.25 -7.42 -19.62
C THR A 472 -27.73 -5.98 -19.67
N GLY A 473 -28.75 -5.63 -18.92
CA GLY A 473 -29.22 -4.25 -18.80
C GLY A 473 -29.59 -3.91 -17.37
N GLY A 474 -29.70 -2.62 -17.10
CA GLY A 474 -30.03 -2.15 -15.78
C GLY A 474 -30.47 -0.70 -15.72
N ALA A 475 -30.85 -0.30 -14.52
CA ALA A 475 -31.21 1.06 -14.19
C ALA A 475 -30.59 1.43 -12.84
N ASN A 476 -30.06 2.65 -12.76
CA ASN A 476 -29.53 3.21 -11.53
C ASN A 476 -30.29 4.51 -11.23
N PHE A 477 -30.76 4.64 -10.01
CA PHE A 477 -31.29 5.86 -9.45
C PHE A 477 -30.33 6.36 -8.38
N SER A 478 -29.98 7.64 -8.42
CA SER A 478 -29.13 8.24 -7.42
C SER A 478 -29.73 9.55 -6.89
N TYR A 479 -29.59 9.75 -5.60
CA TYR A 479 -29.94 10.99 -4.90
C TYR A 479 -28.75 11.47 -4.10
N SER A 480 -28.44 12.74 -4.16
CA SER A 480 -27.42 13.38 -3.33
C SER A 480 -27.89 14.73 -2.86
N GLN A 481 -27.79 14.97 -1.56
CA GLN A 481 -28.01 16.28 -0.95
C GLN A 481 -26.75 16.68 -0.19
N ASN A 482 -26.22 17.85 -0.51
CA ASN A 482 -25.13 18.47 0.20
C ASN A 482 -25.63 19.76 0.87
N LYS A 483 -25.59 19.81 2.19
CA LYS A 483 -25.97 20.96 2.98
C LYS A 483 -24.75 21.50 3.73
N GLU A 484 -24.41 22.75 3.47
CA GLU A 484 -23.38 23.49 4.20
C GLU A 484 -24.06 24.52 5.13
N SER A 485 -24.00 24.22 6.43
CA SER A 485 -24.79 25.01 7.43
C SER A 485 -24.20 26.39 7.65
N VAL A 486 -22.88 26.57 7.61
CA VAL A 486 -22.21 27.85 7.86
C VAL A 486 -22.51 28.87 6.74
N ARG A 487 -22.51 28.39 5.47
CA ARG A 487 -22.79 29.24 4.30
C ARG A 487 -24.27 29.24 3.88
N ASN A 488 -25.11 28.50 4.61
CA ASN A 488 -26.52 28.32 4.31
C ASN A 488 -26.79 27.87 2.86
N GLN A 489 -25.97 26.93 2.38
CA GLN A 489 -26.08 26.36 1.03
C GLN A 489 -26.68 24.97 1.12
N ASP A 490 -27.69 24.70 0.29
CA ASP A 490 -28.29 23.37 0.13
C ASP A 490 -28.35 23.05 -1.37
N SER A 491 -27.70 21.99 -1.77
CA SER A 491 -27.72 21.51 -3.15
C SER A 491 -28.25 20.08 -3.20
N LYS A 492 -29.20 19.84 -4.09
CA LYS A 492 -29.79 18.53 -4.31
C LYS A 492 -29.56 18.09 -5.75
N ARG A 493 -29.22 16.83 -5.93
CA ARG A 493 -29.02 16.23 -7.23
C ARG A 493 -29.74 14.90 -7.29
N VAL A 494 -30.50 14.70 -8.36
CA VAL A 494 -31.17 13.44 -8.68
C VAL A 494 -30.62 12.96 -10.01
N GLY A 495 -30.27 11.71 -10.11
CA GLY A 495 -29.79 11.08 -11.34
C GLY A 495 -30.57 9.81 -11.63
N VAL A 496 -30.87 9.61 -12.89
CA VAL A 496 -31.39 8.34 -13.41
C VAL A 496 -30.55 7.93 -14.60
N ASN A 497 -30.03 6.72 -14.58
CA ASN A 497 -29.26 6.16 -15.67
C ASN A 497 -29.80 4.78 -16.04
N ILE A 498 -30.09 4.58 -17.32
CA ILE A 498 -30.51 3.29 -17.88
C ILE A 498 -29.44 2.86 -18.85
N TRP A 499 -29.00 1.62 -18.75
CA TRP A 499 -27.89 1.11 -19.55
C TRP A 499 -28.16 -0.30 -20.06
N THR A 500 -27.55 -0.65 -21.17
CA THR A 500 -27.53 -2.00 -21.73
C THR A 500 -26.11 -2.31 -22.22
N ASN A 501 -25.63 -3.49 -21.89
CA ASN A 501 -24.36 -4.01 -22.35
C ASN A 501 -24.60 -5.25 -23.22
N ILE A 502 -24.00 -5.26 -24.39
CA ILE A 502 -24.11 -6.34 -25.38
C ILE A 502 -22.70 -6.86 -25.64
N ASN A 503 -22.47 -8.12 -25.33
CA ASN A 503 -21.20 -8.83 -25.59
C ASN A 503 -21.37 -9.66 -26.87
N PHE A 504 -20.57 -9.38 -27.87
CA PHE A 504 -20.57 -10.06 -29.16
C PHE A 504 -19.63 -11.26 -29.18
#